data_c55f9374ad3175946ff60fd0528194a2
#
_entry.id   c55f9374ad3175946ff60fd0528194a2
#
_cell.length_a   1.000
_cell.length_b   1.000
_cell.length_c   1.000
_cell.angle_alpha   90.00
_cell.angle_beta   90.00
_cell.angle_gamma   90.00
#
_symmetry.space_group_name_H-M   'P 1'
#
loop_
_entity.id
_entity.type
_entity.pdbx_description
1 polymer ?
#
loop_
_entity_poly.entity_id
_entity_poly.type
_entity_poly.pdbx_seq_one_letter_code
_entity_poly.pdbx_strand_id
1 'polypeptide(L)'
;LVAGDVNRAQPEQRSARKMIAVASEMADVSQMREEALFEYHLYTLQHPTTLLNKQTKQIALLSATNIPLTKEYLLQGADYYYSGRHDTISQKQKISVFINVHNKGDGLGIPLPKGIIRVYKKDLNGNSQFVGEDHIDHVPNNELIRLKMGSAFDITADKVQTDFKQIAGTMRHASIFETAYQITLKNAK
;
A
#
# COMPACT_ATOMS: atom_id res chain seq x y z
N LEU A 1 18.42 12.10 3.68
CA LEU A 1 17.19 12.85 3.45
C LEU A 1 16.44 12.21 2.29
N VAL A 2 15.21 11.75 2.52
CA VAL A 2 14.33 11.25 1.46
C VAL A 2 13.36 12.37 1.10
N ALA A 3 13.34 12.81 -0.15
CA ALA A 3 12.41 13.81 -0.65
C ALA A 3 11.26 13.11 -1.41
N GLY A 4 10.02 13.42 -1.05
CA GLY A 4 8.79 12.88 -1.65
C GLY A 4 7.68 12.71 -0.64
N ASP A 5 6.44 12.50 -1.14
CA ASP A 5 5.28 12.19 -0.31
C ASP A 5 5.24 10.69 -0.02
N VAL A 6 5.47 10.34 1.23
CA VAL A 6 5.48 8.96 1.72
C VAL A 6 4.14 8.65 2.40
N ASN A 7 3.51 7.54 2.03
CA ASN A 7 2.32 7.06 2.73
C ASN A 7 2.72 6.52 4.10
N ARG A 8 2.02 6.96 5.15
CA ARG A 8 2.16 6.45 6.52
C ARG A 8 0.83 5.97 7.04
N ALA A 9 0.84 4.79 7.61
CA ALA A 9 -0.31 4.26 8.33
C ALA A 9 -0.54 5.10 9.60
N GLN A 10 -1.77 5.57 9.81
CA GLN A 10 -2.09 6.25 11.07
C GLN A 10 -2.10 5.21 12.19
N PRO A 11 -1.33 5.40 13.27
CA PRO A 11 -1.41 4.48 14.41
C PRO A 11 -2.78 4.61 15.06
N GLU A 12 -3.47 3.51 15.25
CA GLU A 12 -4.51 3.46 16.28
C GLU A 12 -3.88 3.96 17.59
N GLN A 13 -4.49 4.93 18.24
CA GLN A 13 -3.96 5.58 19.45
C GLN A 13 -3.69 4.53 20.55
N ARG A 14 -2.53 3.93 20.49
CA ARG A 14 -1.92 3.21 21.62
C ARG A 14 -0.59 3.87 21.92
N SER A 15 -0.47 4.36 23.13
CA SER A 15 0.66 5.11 23.68
C SER A 15 2.02 4.67 23.14
N ALA A 16 2.73 5.62 22.51
CA ALA A 16 4.07 5.47 22.00
C ALA A 16 5.04 5.05 23.11
N ARG A 17 5.49 3.80 23.13
CA ARG A 17 6.73 3.40 23.80
C ARG A 17 7.82 3.23 22.74
N LYS A 18 8.94 3.91 22.96
CA LYS A 18 10.17 3.81 22.16
C LYS A 18 10.49 2.35 21.86
N MET A 19 10.44 1.95 20.59
CA MET A 19 11.00 0.69 20.12
C MET A 19 12.49 0.89 19.86
N ILE A 20 13.31 0.20 20.61
CA ILE A 20 14.73 0.02 20.29
C ILE A 20 14.77 -1.11 19.27
N ALA A 21 15.18 -0.79 18.06
CA ALA A 21 15.43 -1.79 17.01
C ALA A 21 16.72 -2.54 17.35
N VAL A 22 16.60 -3.77 17.77
CA VAL A 22 17.71 -4.73 17.76
C VAL A 22 17.56 -5.53 16.47
N ALA A 23 18.40 -5.23 15.49
CA ALA A 23 18.57 -6.07 14.33
C ALA A 23 19.39 -7.30 14.79
N SER A 24 18.71 -8.42 14.99
CA SER A 24 19.37 -9.71 15.07
C SER A 24 19.27 -10.40 13.72
N GLU A 25 20.40 -10.62 13.08
CA GLU A 25 20.55 -11.64 12.03
C GLU A 25 20.10 -12.98 12.62
N MET A 26 18.96 -13.48 12.22
CA MET A 26 18.51 -14.81 12.56
C MET A 26 18.18 -15.58 11.29
N ALA A 27 18.84 -16.73 11.22
CA ALA A 27 18.65 -17.75 10.23
C ALA A 27 17.16 -18.12 10.01
N ASP A 28 16.89 -18.44 8.79
CA ASP A 28 15.71 -18.87 8.10
C ASP A 28 14.99 -20.06 8.75
N VAL A 29 14.30 -19.82 9.85
CA VAL A 29 13.35 -20.78 10.41
C VAL A 29 12.10 -19.99 10.82
N SER A 30 10.99 -20.25 10.15
CA SER A 30 9.67 -19.79 10.59
C SER A 30 9.48 -20.18 12.05
N GLN A 31 9.41 -19.22 12.95
CA GLN A 31 9.24 -19.46 14.39
C GLN A 31 7.78 -19.81 14.73
N MET A 32 6.88 -19.62 13.81
CA MET A 32 5.45 -19.85 13.95
C MET A 32 4.98 -20.94 13.00
N ARG A 33 4.03 -21.75 13.46
CA ARG A 33 3.27 -22.69 12.66
C ARG A 33 1.84 -22.16 12.56
N GLU A 34 1.34 -22.04 11.35
CA GLU A 34 -0.07 -21.70 11.08
C GLU A 34 -0.88 -22.99 10.92
N GLU A 35 -2.10 -22.99 11.44
CA GLU A 35 -3.11 -24.03 11.19
C GLU A 35 -4.51 -23.42 11.13
N ALA A 36 -5.37 -23.97 10.27
CA ALA A 36 -6.76 -23.57 10.20
C ALA A 36 -7.53 -24.06 11.44
N LEU A 37 -8.25 -23.16 12.10
CA LEU A 37 -9.10 -23.45 13.23
C LEU A 37 -10.50 -22.87 12.97
N PHE A 38 -11.43 -23.70 12.46
CA PHE A 38 -12.76 -23.29 12.01
C PHE A 38 -12.65 -22.18 10.94
N GLU A 39 -13.19 -20.98 11.14
CA GLU A 39 -13.07 -19.83 10.25
C GLU A 39 -11.89 -18.90 10.64
N TYR A 40 -11.02 -19.33 11.54
CA TYR A 40 -9.87 -18.59 12.04
C TYR A 40 -8.56 -19.26 11.67
N HIS A 41 -7.46 -18.53 11.82
CA HIS A 41 -6.11 -19.05 11.68
C HIS A 41 -5.37 -18.94 13.02
N LEU A 42 -4.83 -20.07 13.46
CA LEU A 42 -4.06 -20.16 14.70
C LEU A 42 -2.56 -20.16 14.35
N TYR A 43 -1.82 -19.22 14.92
CA TYR A 43 -0.36 -19.14 14.80
C TYR A 43 0.26 -19.59 16.10
N THR A 44 0.87 -20.76 16.10
CA THR A 44 1.48 -21.35 17.28
C THR A 44 2.99 -21.20 17.25
N LEU A 45 3.57 -20.66 18.33
CA LEU A 45 5.01 -20.55 18.49
C LEU A 45 5.61 -21.95 18.67
N GLN A 46 6.56 -22.32 17.80
CA GLN A 46 7.18 -23.66 17.82
C GLN A 46 8.08 -23.89 19.04
N HIS A 47 8.70 -22.84 19.55
CA HIS A 47 9.57 -22.91 20.73
C HIS A 47 9.05 -22.00 21.83
N PRO A 48 8.81 -22.54 23.04
CA PRO A 48 8.40 -21.72 24.17
C PRO A 48 9.37 -20.57 24.44
N THR A 49 8.87 -19.42 24.80
CA THR A 49 9.68 -18.26 25.15
C THR A 49 9.24 -17.66 26.48
N THR A 50 10.19 -17.16 27.23
CA THR A 50 9.90 -16.48 28.51
C THR A 50 9.55 -15.03 28.25
N LEU A 51 8.46 -14.56 28.85
CA LEU A 51 8.04 -13.15 28.83
C LEU A 51 8.06 -12.64 30.28
N LEU A 52 8.95 -11.70 30.58
CA LEU A 52 9.04 -11.08 31.88
C LEU A 52 7.96 -10.03 32.09
N ASN A 53 7.68 -9.69 33.35
CA ASN A 53 6.70 -8.65 33.67
C ASN A 53 7.08 -7.32 32.97
N LYS A 54 6.09 -6.68 32.32
CA LYS A 54 6.26 -5.43 31.55
C LYS A 54 7.22 -5.53 30.33
N GLN A 55 7.61 -6.73 29.90
CA GLN A 55 8.41 -6.96 28.70
C GLN A 55 7.52 -7.07 27.46
N THR A 56 7.95 -6.45 26.35
CA THR A 56 7.41 -6.71 25.02
C THR A 56 8.45 -7.47 24.21
N LYS A 57 8.04 -8.56 23.57
CA LYS A 57 8.92 -9.39 22.74
C LYS A 57 8.35 -9.43 21.32
N GLN A 58 9.18 -9.16 20.33
CA GLN A 58 8.83 -9.31 18.92
C GLN A 58 9.29 -10.69 18.44
N ILE A 59 8.40 -11.38 17.75
CA ILE A 59 8.61 -12.73 17.22
C ILE A 59 8.33 -12.70 15.73
N ALA A 60 9.18 -13.35 14.93
CA ALA A 60 8.97 -13.45 13.49
C ALA A 60 7.79 -14.39 13.19
N LEU A 61 6.84 -13.90 12.43
CA LEU A 61 5.71 -14.72 11.94
C LEU A 61 6.16 -15.63 10.80
N LEU A 62 6.82 -15.04 9.81
CA LEU A 62 7.36 -15.72 8.64
C LEU A 62 8.57 -14.93 8.10
N SER A 63 9.35 -15.59 7.26
CA SER A 63 10.41 -14.98 6.46
C SER A 63 10.33 -15.54 5.05
N ALA A 64 10.47 -14.69 4.05
CA ALA A 64 10.47 -15.07 2.65
C ALA A 64 11.45 -14.19 1.87
N THR A 65 12.09 -14.77 0.87
CA THR A 65 13.10 -14.11 0.04
C THR A 65 12.73 -14.22 -1.44
N ASN A 66 13.30 -13.33 -2.28
CA ASN A 66 13.09 -13.35 -3.73
C ASN A 66 11.63 -13.28 -4.17
N ILE A 67 10.79 -12.57 -3.42
CA ILE A 67 9.38 -12.43 -3.72
C ILE A 67 9.22 -11.49 -4.93
N PRO A 68 8.57 -11.93 -6.02
CA PRO A 68 8.30 -11.06 -7.15
C PRO A 68 7.31 -9.96 -6.75
N LEU A 69 7.65 -8.72 -7.07
CA LEU A 69 6.78 -7.57 -6.87
C LEU A 69 6.63 -6.77 -8.17
N THR A 70 5.49 -6.12 -8.34
CA THR A 70 5.25 -5.19 -9.44
C THR A 70 4.96 -3.80 -8.90
N LYS A 71 5.42 -2.78 -9.61
CA LYS A 71 5.19 -1.38 -9.29
C LYS A 71 4.12 -0.81 -10.20
N GLU A 72 3.13 -0.17 -9.63
CA GLU A 72 2.01 0.44 -10.33
C GLU A 72 1.97 1.94 -10.08
N TYR A 73 1.69 2.70 -11.14
CA TYR A 73 1.43 4.14 -11.08
C TYR A 73 -0.03 4.40 -11.41
N LEU A 74 -0.76 5.05 -10.51
CA LEU A 74 -2.17 5.31 -10.65
C LEU A 74 -2.45 6.81 -10.64
N LEU A 75 -3.05 7.30 -11.74
CA LEU A 75 -3.75 8.58 -11.77
C LEU A 75 -5.23 8.33 -11.43
N GLN A 76 -5.64 8.70 -10.24
CA GLN A 76 -7.01 8.50 -9.78
C GLN A 76 -7.91 9.63 -10.27
N GLY A 77 -9.07 9.30 -10.83
CA GLY A 77 -10.12 10.24 -11.14
C GLY A 77 -10.93 10.65 -9.92
N ALA A 78 -11.89 11.55 -10.10
CA ALA A 78 -12.85 11.96 -9.09
C ALA A 78 -14.25 12.05 -9.69
N ASP A 79 -15.27 11.70 -8.90
CA ASP A 79 -16.66 11.59 -9.36
C ASP A 79 -17.22 12.92 -9.88
N TYR A 80 -16.77 14.04 -9.32
CA TYR A 80 -17.24 15.36 -9.75
C TYR A 80 -16.84 15.72 -11.19
N TYR A 81 -15.88 15.01 -11.80
CA TYR A 81 -15.47 15.25 -13.19
C TYR A 81 -16.62 15.05 -14.19
N TYR A 82 -17.63 14.28 -13.83
CA TYR A 82 -18.77 13.95 -14.69
C TYR A 82 -20.02 14.77 -14.36
N SER A 83 -20.00 15.58 -13.30
CA SER A 83 -21.18 16.29 -12.79
C SER A 83 -21.41 17.65 -13.42
N GLY A 84 -20.46 18.21 -14.14
CA GLY A 84 -20.57 19.53 -14.70
C GLY A 84 -19.39 19.95 -15.58
N ARG A 85 -19.42 21.20 -16.03
CA ARG A 85 -18.31 21.84 -16.72
C ARG A 85 -17.29 22.34 -15.71
N HIS A 86 -16.02 21.97 -15.94
CA HIS A 86 -14.89 22.39 -15.12
C HIS A 86 -13.82 23.01 -16.02
N ASP A 87 -13.60 24.31 -15.93
CA ASP A 87 -12.66 25.04 -16.79
C ASP A 87 -11.20 24.69 -16.50
N THR A 88 -10.89 24.30 -15.25
CA THR A 88 -9.55 23.89 -14.86
C THR A 88 -9.61 22.72 -13.88
N ILE A 89 -9.39 21.50 -14.37
CA ILE A 89 -9.20 20.34 -13.49
C ILE A 89 -7.72 20.24 -13.22
N SER A 90 -7.36 20.50 -12.00
CA SER A 90 -6.02 20.54 -11.40
C SER A 90 -4.82 20.23 -12.30
N GLN A 91 -3.96 21.21 -12.44
CA GLN A 91 -2.63 21.05 -13.01
C GLN A 91 -1.73 20.29 -12.01
N LYS A 92 -0.76 19.52 -12.50
CA LYS A 92 0.21 18.75 -11.71
C LYS A 92 -0.43 17.80 -10.70
N GLN A 93 -1.39 17.01 -11.15
CA GLN A 93 -1.96 15.95 -10.33
C GLN A 93 -0.88 14.95 -9.93
N LYS A 94 -0.89 14.58 -8.66
CA LYS A 94 0.03 13.58 -8.12
C LYS A 94 -0.39 12.18 -8.58
N ILE A 95 0.60 11.40 -8.98
CA ILE A 95 0.43 10.00 -9.36
C ILE A 95 0.75 9.13 -8.17
N SER A 96 -0.23 8.37 -7.69
CA SER A 96 -0.03 7.42 -6.61
C SER A 96 0.84 6.25 -7.05
N VAL A 97 1.73 5.82 -6.15
CA VAL A 97 2.62 4.67 -6.36
C VAL A 97 2.15 3.52 -5.50
N PHE A 98 1.94 2.36 -6.13
CA PHE A 98 1.61 1.12 -5.45
C PHE A 98 2.68 0.05 -5.70
N ILE A 99 2.83 -0.83 -4.73
CA ILE A 99 3.58 -2.09 -4.86
C ILE A 99 2.57 -3.21 -4.71
N ASN A 100 2.57 -4.12 -5.68
CA ASN A 100 1.70 -5.29 -5.72
C ASN A 100 2.55 -6.54 -5.49
N VAL A 101 2.15 -7.37 -4.52
CA VAL A 101 2.80 -8.61 -4.14
C VAL A 101 1.74 -9.69 -3.99
N HIS A 102 1.96 -10.88 -4.57
CA HIS A 102 1.08 -12.02 -4.32
C HIS A 102 1.53 -12.80 -3.08
N ASN A 103 0.60 -13.10 -2.19
CA ASN A 103 0.83 -13.95 -1.01
C ASN A 103 0.94 -15.42 -1.44
N LYS A 104 2.02 -15.77 -2.14
CA LYS A 104 2.27 -17.12 -2.64
C LYS A 104 3.77 -17.42 -2.78
N GLY A 105 4.14 -18.70 -2.78
CA GLY A 105 5.52 -19.16 -2.96
C GLY A 105 6.21 -19.51 -1.65
N ASP A 106 7.48 -19.87 -1.74
CA ASP A 106 8.29 -20.32 -0.60
C ASP A 106 8.43 -19.22 0.45
N GLY A 107 8.06 -19.51 1.69
CA GLY A 107 8.06 -18.59 2.81
C GLY A 107 6.88 -17.61 2.86
N LEU A 108 6.07 -17.55 1.81
CA LEU A 108 4.73 -16.95 1.77
C LEU A 108 3.67 -18.03 1.51
N GLY A 109 2.45 -17.64 1.17
CA GLY A 109 1.38 -18.61 0.84
C GLY A 109 0.68 -19.14 2.09
N ILE A 110 0.86 -18.50 3.23
CA ILE A 110 0.04 -18.68 4.42
C ILE A 110 -0.89 -17.49 4.60
N PRO A 111 -2.03 -17.64 5.25
CA PRO A 111 -2.86 -16.50 5.62
C PRO A 111 -2.05 -15.49 6.44
N LEU A 112 -2.20 -14.21 6.14
CA LEU A 112 -1.50 -13.15 6.87
C LEU A 112 -2.49 -12.41 7.76
N PRO A 113 -2.20 -12.18 9.04
CA PRO A 113 -3.04 -11.35 9.89
C PRO A 113 -2.97 -9.89 9.47
N LYS A 114 -4.04 -9.13 9.75
CA LYS A 114 -4.04 -7.68 9.56
C LYS A 114 -2.89 -7.00 10.29
N GLY A 115 -2.33 -5.97 9.68
CA GLY A 115 -1.22 -5.26 10.27
C GLY A 115 -0.66 -4.16 9.39
N ILE A 116 0.52 -3.66 9.74
CA ILE A 116 1.24 -2.64 9.01
C ILE A 116 2.44 -3.28 8.30
N ILE A 117 2.50 -3.12 6.99
CA ILE A 117 3.69 -3.48 6.19
C ILE A 117 4.53 -2.23 5.99
N ARG A 118 5.80 -2.31 6.36
CA ARG A 118 6.80 -1.26 6.13
C ARG A 118 7.75 -1.68 5.03
N VAL A 119 7.94 -0.80 4.06
CA VAL A 119 8.81 -1.05 2.91
C VAL A 119 10.09 -0.24 3.04
N TYR A 120 11.22 -0.93 2.89
CA TYR A 120 12.54 -0.34 2.88
C TYR A 120 13.24 -0.68 1.57
N LYS A 121 14.06 0.24 1.08
CA LYS A 121 14.91 0.04 -0.09
C LYS A 121 16.36 0.34 0.28
N LYS A 122 17.30 -0.51 -0.15
CA LYS A 122 18.72 -0.22 0.00
C LYS A 122 19.14 0.90 -0.95
N ASP A 123 19.90 1.87 -0.41
CA ASP A 123 20.57 2.89 -1.21
C ASP A 123 21.85 2.35 -1.86
N LEU A 124 22.59 3.21 -2.56
CA LEU A 124 23.84 2.83 -3.23
C LEU A 124 24.94 2.40 -2.26
N ASN A 125 24.86 2.80 -1.00
CA ASN A 125 25.82 2.44 0.06
C ASN A 125 25.37 1.21 0.86
N GLY A 126 24.24 0.59 0.49
CA GLY A 126 23.68 -0.58 1.16
C GLY A 126 22.83 -0.28 2.39
N ASN A 127 22.60 1.01 2.74
CA ASN A 127 21.78 1.39 3.89
C ASN A 127 20.30 1.26 3.56
N SER A 128 19.53 0.72 4.49
CA SER A 128 18.07 0.59 4.34
C SER A 128 17.38 1.94 4.55
N GLN A 129 16.73 2.45 3.51
CA GLN A 129 15.95 3.68 3.53
C GLN A 129 14.46 3.36 3.55
N PHE A 130 13.72 3.97 4.47
CA PHE A 130 12.26 3.82 4.56
C PHE A 130 11.59 4.45 3.33
N VAL A 131 10.74 3.67 2.64
CA VAL A 131 10.06 4.08 1.41
C VAL A 131 8.58 4.38 1.65
N GLY A 132 7.95 3.67 2.57
CA GLY A 132 6.55 3.85 2.91
C GLY A 132 6.01 2.73 3.76
N GLU A 133 4.81 2.93 4.27
CA GLU A 133 4.05 1.90 5.00
C GLU A 133 2.57 1.96 4.62
N ASP A 134 1.91 0.81 4.70
CA ASP A 134 0.48 0.71 4.50
C ASP A 134 -0.12 -0.37 5.40
N HIS A 135 -1.42 -0.25 5.66
CA HIS A 135 -2.18 -1.26 6.35
C HIS A 135 -2.63 -2.36 5.40
N ILE A 136 -2.57 -3.58 5.88
CA ILE A 136 -3.26 -4.71 5.25
C ILE A 136 -4.33 -5.25 6.19
N ASP A 137 -5.43 -5.70 5.63
CA ASP A 137 -6.40 -6.54 6.32
C ASP A 137 -5.90 -7.99 6.37
N HIS A 138 -6.74 -8.92 6.82
CA HIS A 138 -6.44 -10.34 6.74
C HIS A 138 -6.33 -10.74 5.26
N VAL A 139 -5.18 -11.30 4.89
CA VAL A 139 -4.88 -11.69 3.51
C VAL A 139 -4.81 -13.21 3.41
N PRO A 140 -5.77 -13.85 2.72
CA PRO A 140 -5.72 -15.29 2.46
C PRO A 140 -4.49 -15.70 1.64
N ASN A 141 -4.25 -17.01 1.60
CA ASN A 141 -3.29 -17.59 0.69
C ASN A 141 -3.65 -17.25 -0.77
N ASN A 142 -2.64 -16.97 -1.59
CA ASN A 142 -2.75 -16.66 -3.02
C ASN A 142 -3.48 -15.36 -3.37
N GLU A 143 -3.73 -14.48 -2.40
CA GLU A 143 -4.34 -13.17 -2.59
C GLU A 143 -3.29 -12.12 -2.99
N LEU A 144 -3.76 -11.06 -3.69
CA LEU A 144 -2.93 -9.92 -4.07
C LEU A 144 -2.89 -8.88 -2.95
N ILE A 145 -1.71 -8.58 -2.46
CA ILE A 145 -1.44 -7.47 -1.54
C ILE A 145 -1.08 -6.24 -2.36
N ARG A 146 -1.84 -5.17 -2.23
CA ARG A 146 -1.61 -3.90 -2.90
C ARG A 146 -1.29 -2.83 -1.86
N LEU A 147 -0.05 -2.34 -1.86
CA LEU A 147 0.47 -1.40 -0.87
C LEU A 147 0.63 0.00 -1.48
N LYS A 148 0.06 1.01 -0.87
CA LYS A 148 0.23 2.41 -1.28
C LYS A 148 1.49 2.99 -0.67
N MET A 149 2.46 3.36 -1.52
CA MET A 149 3.76 3.88 -1.09
C MET A 149 3.85 5.40 -1.03
N GLY A 150 2.84 6.10 -1.50
CA GLY A 150 2.84 7.57 -1.59
C GLY A 150 2.63 8.05 -3.02
N SER A 151 3.28 9.15 -3.40
CA SER A 151 3.15 9.75 -4.73
C SER A 151 4.49 9.80 -5.46
N ALA A 152 4.44 9.63 -6.78
CA ALA A 152 5.62 9.77 -7.62
C ALA A 152 6.11 11.23 -7.62
N PHE A 153 7.43 11.42 -7.44
CA PHE A 153 8.04 12.74 -7.49
C PHE A 153 8.23 13.24 -8.92
N ASP A 154 8.74 12.35 -9.79
CA ASP A 154 9.15 12.69 -11.17
C ASP A 154 8.06 12.43 -12.21
N ILE A 155 6.87 12.00 -11.79
CA ILE A 155 5.75 11.73 -12.69
C ILE A 155 4.56 12.57 -12.26
N THR A 156 4.09 13.42 -13.16
CA THR A 156 2.93 14.29 -12.95
C THR A 156 1.94 14.17 -14.11
N ALA A 157 0.68 14.50 -13.84
CA ALA A 157 -0.36 14.54 -14.83
C ALA A 157 -1.08 15.87 -14.81
N ASP A 158 -1.33 16.42 -15.99
CA ASP A 158 -2.26 17.53 -16.18
C ASP A 158 -3.54 16.96 -16.81
N LYS A 159 -4.70 17.30 -16.28
CA LYS A 159 -6.01 16.89 -16.83
C LYS A 159 -6.84 18.14 -17.13
N VAL A 160 -7.32 18.26 -18.34
CA VAL A 160 -8.17 19.36 -18.82
C VAL A 160 -9.44 18.79 -19.41
N GLN A 161 -10.59 19.32 -19.03
CA GLN A 161 -11.85 19.03 -19.69
C GLN A 161 -11.90 19.83 -21.00
N THR A 162 -11.97 19.13 -22.14
CA THR A 162 -11.99 19.75 -23.46
C THR A 162 -13.41 20.00 -23.97
N ASP A 163 -14.37 19.19 -23.53
CA ASP A 163 -15.76 19.35 -23.90
C ASP A 163 -16.70 18.85 -22.79
N PHE A 164 -17.88 19.48 -22.71
CA PHE A 164 -18.98 19.06 -21.83
C PHE A 164 -20.30 19.46 -22.47
N LYS A 165 -21.14 18.50 -22.83
CA LYS A 165 -22.41 18.69 -23.51
C LYS A 165 -23.52 17.91 -22.85
N GLN A 166 -24.71 18.50 -22.76
CA GLN A 166 -25.93 17.76 -22.49
C GLN A 166 -26.49 17.23 -23.82
N ILE A 167 -26.54 15.89 -23.95
CA ILE A 167 -27.05 15.23 -25.18
C ILE A 167 -28.58 15.09 -25.14
N ALA A 168 -29.12 14.71 -23.98
CA ALA A 168 -30.53 14.46 -23.79
C ALA A 168 -30.99 14.72 -22.35
N GLY A 169 -32.27 14.87 -22.16
CA GLY A 169 -32.92 15.06 -20.85
C GLY A 169 -33.45 16.48 -20.63
N THR A 170 -34.41 16.60 -19.72
CA THR A 170 -34.96 17.85 -19.23
C THR A 170 -34.85 17.88 -17.70
N MET A 171 -35.12 19.05 -17.09
CA MET A 171 -35.08 19.19 -15.61
C MET A 171 -35.97 18.20 -14.83
N ARG A 172 -36.90 17.50 -15.50
CA ARG A 172 -37.82 16.52 -14.90
C ARG A 172 -37.51 15.07 -15.24
N HIS A 173 -36.51 14.82 -16.10
CA HIS A 173 -36.11 13.47 -16.54
C HIS A 173 -34.60 13.32 -16.46
N ALA A 174 -34.11 12.06 -16.42
CA ALA A 174 -32.68 11.77 -16.38
C ALA A 174 -31.96 12.48 -17.53
N SER A 175 -30.94 13.25 -17.20
CA SER A 175 -30.10 13.97 -18.16
C SER A 175 -28.89 13.11 -18.55
N ILE A 176 -28.56 13.08 -19.84
CA ILE A 176 -27.39 12.42 -20.38
C ILE A 176 -26.37 13.48 -20.76
N PHE A 177 -25.18 13.37 -20.25
CA PHE A 177 -24.09 14.27 -20.54
C PHE A 177 -22.96 13.52 -21.24
N GLU A 178 -22.30 14.20 -22.16
CA GLU A 178 -21.03 13.77 -22.78
C GLU A 178 -19.91 14.69 -22.28
N THR A 179 -18.79 14.10 -21.91
CA THR A 179 -17.63 14.86 -21.46
C THR A 179 -16.36 14.31 -22.08
N ALA A 180 -15.47 15.20 -22.49
CA ALA A 180 -14.18 14.84 -23.06
C ALA A 180 -13.04 15.46 -22.24
N TYR A 181 -11.93 14.71 -22.12
CA TYR A 181 -10.75 15.12 -21.36
C TYR A 181 -9.48 14.89 -22.14
N GLN A 182 -8.56 15.81 -21.98
CA GLN A 182 -7.17 15.64 -22.38
C GLN A 182 -6.32 15.40 -21.13
N ILE A 183 -5.55 14.29 -21.13
CA ILE A 183 -4.63 13.95 -20.05
C ILE A 183 -3.21 13.99 -20.61
N THR A 184 -2.37 14.85 -20.04
CA THR A 184 -0.96 14.97 -20.40
C THR A 184 -0.11 14.41 -19.25
N LEU A 185 0.63 13.32 -19.52
CA LEU A 185 1.56 12.72 -18.58
C LEU A 185 2.96 13.24 -18.83
N LYS A 186 3.64 13.66 -17.75
CA LYS A 186 5.03 14.09 -17.77
C LYS A 186 5.86 13.14 -16.91
N ASN A 187 6.89 12.55 -17.50
CA ASN A 187 7.85 11.68 -16.82
C ASN A 187 9.24 12.27 -16.93
N ALA A 188 9.84 12.64 -15.81
CA ALA A 188 11.16 13.24 -15.70
C ALA A 188 12.23 12.27 -15.14
N LYS A 189 11.97 10.95 -15.20
CA LYS A 189 12.93 9.92 -14.79
C LYS A 189 13.97 9.65 -15.86
#